data_efbb0275a85e65843706d96f935d5ff3
#
_entry.id   efbb0275a85e65843706d96f935d5ff3
#
_cell.length_a   1.000
_cell.length_b   1.000
_cell.length_c   1.000
_cell.angle_alpha   90.00
_cell.angle_beta   90.00
_cell.angle_gamma   90.00
#
_symmetry.space_group_name_H-M   'P 1'
#
loop_
_entity.id
_entity.type
_entity.pdbx_description
1 polymer ?
#
loop_
_entity_poly.entity_id
_entity_poly.type
_entity_poly.pdbx_seq_one_letter_code
_entity_poly.pdbx_strand_id
1 'polypeptide(L)'
;MRLKITALTLLCLIFSASCTTQKTPVKMPPYQYPLDADDLPVVNVSFIVTSNRPEIKALDNKTQIYKELAILNRYFVDENNQKIFKFKIHRYYSYQDFNKRKCDLANQLNQPTALIPDNLPGAVKTCFPRRKSKEVLFIIYDSYNEKLKYADITSWGFRNQGQPFILIDWERLNYQTQAASVHEMGHAFGLGHVCSPKATKTTPTNIMSSYDCRLGSGGLRNLGFTREQLNIMLNNYNQYP
;
A
#
# COMPACT_ATOMS: atom_id res chain seq x y z
N MET A 1 50.85 -64.14 -5.60
CA MET A 1 50.28 -63.17 -6.54
C MET A 1 48.80 -62.95 -6.17
N ARG A 2 48.45 -61.85 -5.45
CA ARG A 2 47.09 -61.59 -4.96
C ARG A 2 46.50 -60.39 -5.74
N LEU A 3 45.48 -60.66 -6.51
CA LEU A 3 44.73 -59.67 -7.29
C LEU A 3 43.80 -58.93 -6.37
N LYS A 4 43.93 -57.59 -6.29
CA LYS A 4 42.98 -56.72 -5.57
C LYS A 4 41.96 -56.22 -6.59
N ILE A 5 40.71 -56.60 -6.35
CA ILE A 5 39.55 -56.11 -7.10
C ILE A 5 39.08 -54.82 -6.40
N THR A 6 39.18 -53.71 -7.11
CA THR A 6 38.66 -52.41 -6.66
C THR A 6 37.22 -52.27 -7.14
N ALA A 7 36.27 -52.23 -6.21
CA ALA A 7 34.87 -51.98 -6.48
C ALA A 7 34.67 -50.47 -6.80
N LEU A 8 34.22 -50.17 -7.99
CA LEU A 8 33.86 -48.82 -8.45
C LEU A 8 32.36 -48.59 -8.11
N THR A 9 32.09 -47.82 -7.06
CA THR A 9 30.73 -47.44 -6.67
C THR A 9 30.24 -46.34 -7.60
N LEU A 10 29.30 -46.65 -8.46
CA LEU A 10 28.63 -45.73 -9.37
C LEU A 10 27.54 -44.96 -8.57
N LEU A 11 27.75 -43.69 -8.24
CA LEU A 11 26.80 -42.81 -7.55
C LEU A 11 25.85 -42.23 -8.59
N CYS A 12 24.66 -42.77 -8.70
CA CYS A 12 23.56 -42.20 -9.48
C CYS A 12 23.01 -40.95 -8.80
N LEU A 13 23.41 -39.79 -9.29
CA LEU A 13 22.77 -38.50 -8.96
C LEU A 13 21.41 -38.40 -9.70
N ILE A 14 20.33 -38.64 -8.97
CA ILE A 14 18.98 -38.36 -9.47
C ILE A 14 18.73 -36.88 -9.38
N PHE A 15 18.89 -36.16 -10.48
CA PHE A 15 18.40 -34.80 -10.63
C PHE A 15 16.86 -34.84 -10.73
N SER A 16 16.17 -34.56 -9.64
CA SER A 16 14.74 -34.24 -9.65
C SER A 16 14.57 -32.84 -10.26
N ALA A 17 14.29 -32.78 -11.55
CA ALA A 17 13.86 -31.58 -12.23
C ALA A 17 12.46 -31.19 -11.69
N SER A 18 12.43 -30.30 -10.70
CA SER A 18 11.18 -29.61 -10.32
C SER A 18 10.73 -28.76 -11.50
N CYS A 19 9.75 -29.28 -12.26
CA CYS A 19 9.01 -28.50 -13.24
C CYS A 19 8.18 -27.45 -12.50
N THR A 20 8.76 -26.28 -12.21
CA THR A 20 7.98 -25.09 -11.87
C THR A 20 7.26 -24.66 -13.14
N THR A 21 5.98 -24.99 -13.23
CA THR A 21 5.11 -24.40 -14.24
C THR A 21 5.06 -22.89 -14.02
N GLN A 22 5.91 -22.17 -14.72
CA GLN A 22 5.80 -20.72 -14.85
C GLN A 22 4.42 -20.46 -15.49
N LYS A 23 3.48 -19.98 -14.67
CA LYS A 23 2.21 -19.45 -15.21
C LYS A 23 2.57 -18.32 -16.16
N THR A 24 2.37 -18.54 -17.44
CA THR A 24 2.51 -17.51 -18.49
C THR A 24 1.70 -16.30 -18.04
N PRO A 25 2.28 -15.09 -18.01
CA PRO A 25 1.51 -13.89 -17.66
C PRO A 25 0.34 -13.78 -18.63
N VAL A 26 -0.87 -13.76 -18.11
CA VAL A 26 -2.07 -13.50 -18.92
C VAL A 26 -1.89 -12.11 -19.51
N LYS A 27 -1.69 -12.03 -20.82
CA LYS A 27 -1.57 -10.76 -21.55
C LYS A 27 -2.94 -10.11 -21.56
N MET A 28 -3.17 -9.22 -20.59
CA MET A 28 -4.42 -8.46 -20.55
C MET A 28 -4.51 -7.56 -21.77
N PRO A 29 -5.71 -7.36 -22.32
CA PRO A 29 -5.90 -6.38 -23.39
C PRO A 29 -5.45 -5.01 -22.90
N PRO A 30 -4.85 -4.18 -23.79
CA PRO A 30 -4.45 -2.84 -23.41
C PRO A 30 -5.66 -2.07 -22.89
N TYR A 31 -5.47 -1.39 -21.75
CA TYR A 31 -6.48 -0.54 -21.16
C TYR A 31 -7.02 0.44 -22.20
N GLN A 32 -8.32 0.40 -22.47
CA GLN A 32 -8.98 1.37 -23.35
C GLN A 32 -9.26 2.63 -22.56
N TYR A 33 -8.72 3.72 -23.03
CA TYR A 33 -8.75 5.01 -22.38
C TYR A 33 -9.39 6.06 -23.31
N PRO A 34 -10.20 7.03 -22.82
CA PRO A 34 -10.66 7.20 -21.43
C PRO A 34 -11.88 6.31 -21.10
N LEU A 35 -11.99 5.88 -19.85
CA LEU A 35 -13.26 5.32 -19.33
C LEU A 35 -14.22 6.47 -19.06
N ASP A 36 -15.48 6.30 -19.42
CA ASP A 36 -16.54 7.18 -18.93
C ASP A 36 -16.55 7.17 -17.39
N ALA A 37 -16.88 8.32 -16.79
CA ALA A 37 -16.81 8.47 -15.33
C ALA A 37 -17.68 7.45 -14.56
N ASP A 38 -18.67 6.85 -15.22
CA ASP A 38 -19.54 5.83 -14.66
C ASP A 38 -18.96 4.41 -14.77
N ASP A 39 -18.02 4.16 -15.70
CA ASP A 39 -17.39 2.87 -15.95
C ASP A 39 -16.09 2.66 -15.14
N LEU A 40 -15.70 3.65 -14.32
CA LEU A 40 -14.48 3.54 -13.53
C LEU A 40 -14.54 2.36 -12.54
N PRO A 41 -13.48 1.56 -12.44
CA PRO A 41 -13.36 0.51 -11.42
C PRO A 41 -13.55 1.09 -10.01
N VAL A 42 -14.39 0.46 -9.21
CA VAL A 42 -14.75 0.95 -7.86
C VAL A 42 -13.85 0.33 -6.81
N VAL A 43 -13.13 1.16 -6.05
CA VAL A 43 -12.37 0.76 -4.88
C VAL A 43 -13.18 1.07 -3.62
N ASN A 44 -13.45 0.03 -2.84
CA ASN A 44 -14.12 0.19 -1.55
C ASN A 44 -13.07 0.53 -0.48
N VAL A 45 -13.23 1.64 0.24
CA VAL A 45 -12.30 2.08 1.28
C VAL A 45 -12.94 1.96 2.64
N SER A 46 -12.29 1.23 3.55
CA SER A 46 -12.68 1.18 4.96
C SER A 46 -11.68 1.97 5.80
N PHE A 47 -12.14 3.02 6.42
CA PHE A 47 -11.34 3.88 7.30
C PHE A 47 -11.33 3.35 8.73
N ILE A 48 -10.16 3.34 9.35
CA ILE A 48 -9.95 2.82 10.70
C ILE A 48 -9.09 3.83 11.47
N VAL A 49 -9.60 4.32 12.62
CA VAL A 49 -8.83 5.15 13.55
C VAL A 49 -8.32 4.28 14.68
N THR A 50 -6.99 4.24 14.90
CA THR A 50 -6.35 3.30 15.84
C THR A 50 -5.85 3.94 17.12
N SER A 51 -5.95 5.26 17.28
CA SER A 51 -5.53 5.98 18.49
C SER A 51 -6.65 6.85 19.06
N ASN A 52 -6.66 7.02 20.38
CA ASN A 52 -7.60 7.87 21.10
C ASN A 52 -6.93 9.10 21.73
N ARG A 53 -5.71 9.40 21.34
CA ARG A 53 -5.03 10.61 21.81
C ARG A 53 -5.90 11.83 21.50
N PRO A 54 -5.95 12.87 22.38
CA PRO A 54 -6.86 14.01 22.23
C PRO A 54 -6.80 14.69 20.87
N GLU A 55 -5.59 14.81 20.31
CA GLU A 55 -5.33 15.44 19.01
C GLU A 55 -5.99 14.66 17.86
N ILE A 56 -5.96 13.32 17.94
CA ILE A 56 -6.53 12.44 16.93
C ILE A 56 -8.02 12.28 17.14
N LYS A 57 -8.49 12.30 18.37
CA LYS A 57 -9.92 12.24 18.68
C LYS A 57 -10.71 13.37 17.99
N ALA A 58 -10.10 14.55 17.84
CA ALA A 58 -10.69 15.65 17.09
C ALA A 58 -10.84 15.32 15.59
N LEU A 59 -10.04 14.42 15.06
CA LEU A 59 -10.09 13.93 13.67
C LEU A 59 -10.91 12.65 13.52
N ASP A 60 -11.28 12.01 14.63
CA ASP A 60 -12.10 10.78 14.62
C ASP A 60 -13.55 11.12 14.31
N ASN A 61 -13.77 11.67 13.13
CA ASN A 61 -15.08 12.06 12.66
C ASN A 61 -15.24 11.81 11.15
N LYS A 62 -16.49 11.71 10.71
CA LYS A 62 -16.82 11.46 9.31
C LYS A 62 -16.34 12.57 8.38
N THR A 63 -16.28 13.81 8.83
CA THR A 63 -15.84 14.96 8.01
C THR A 63 -14.41 14.76 7.52
N GLN A 64 -13.49 14.32 8.41
CA GLN A 64 -12.11 14.01 8.03
C GLN A 64 -12.04 12.88 7.01
N ILE A 65 -12.83 11.83 7.21
CA ILE A 65 -12.91 10.68 6.31
C ILE A 65 -13.39 11.10 4.91
N TYR A 66 -14.39 11.96 4.83
CA TYR A 66 -14.85 12.50 3.55
C TYR A 66 -13.81 13.37 2.86
N LYS A 67 -12.99 14.13 3.62
CA LYS A 67 -11.88 14.90 3.05
C LYS A 67 -10.84 13.98 2.41
N GLU A 68 -10.41 12.93 3.11
CA GLU A 68 -9.45 11.95 2.57
C GLU A 68 -10.01 11.21 1.35
N LEU A 69 -11.28 10.82 1.37
CA LEU A 69 -11.93 10.24 0.21
C LEU A 69 -11.95 11.20 -0.99
N ALA A 70 -12.22 12.48 -0.74
CA ALA A 70 -12.20 13.51 -1.77
C ALA A 70 -10.78 13.71 -2.36
N ILE A 71 -9.73 13.63 -1.51
CA ILE A 71 -8.33 13.66 -1.94
C ILE A 71 -8.03 12.48 -2.87
N LEU A 72 -8.38 11.25 -2.49
CA LEU A 72 -8.21 10.07 -3.34
C LEU A 72 -8.92 10.25 -4.69
N ASN A 73 -10.19 10.64 -4.69
CA ASN A 73 -10.97 10.83 -5.92
C ASN A 73 -10.49 12.01 -6.78
N ARG A 74 -9.77 12.98 -6.20
CA ARG A 74 -9.25 14.14 -6.93
C ARG A 74 -7.87 13.89 -7.53
N TYR A 75 -6.97 13.27 -6.78
CA TYR A 75 -5.54 13.20 -7.12
C TYR A 75 -5.08 11.82 -7.59
N PHE A 76 -5.91 10.80 -7.50
CA PHE A 76 -5.59 9.49 -8.06
C PHE A 76 -5.92 9.46 -9.55
N VAL A 77 -5.07 10.14 -10.32
CA VAL A 77 -5.24 10.39 -11.74
C VAL A 77 -4.01 9.97 -12.54
N ASP A 78 -4.18 9.81 -13.84
CA ASP A 78 -3.07 9.55 -14.74
C ASP A 78 -2.32 10.84 -15.12
N GLU A 79 -1.33 10.70 -15.99
CA GLU A 79 -0.50 11.80 -16.53
C GLU A 79 -1.30 12.83 -17.34
N ASN A 80 -2.53 12.51 -17.76
CA ASN A 80 -3.45 13.39 -18.47
C ASN A 80 -4.55 13.95 -17.55
N ASN A 81 -4.42 13.82 -16.24
CA ASN A 81 -5.42 14.21 -15.23
C ASN A 81 -6.75 13.42 -15.32
N GLN A 82 -6.76 12.25 -15.97
CA GLN A 82 -7.95 11.43 -16.05
C GLN A 82 -8.04 10.51 -14.83
N LYS A 83 -9.25 10.34 -14.29
CA LYS A 83 -9.50 9.45 -13.15
C LYS A 83 -9.27 8.00 -13.53
N ILE A 84 -8.64 7.23 -12.63
CA ILE A 84 -8.31 5.82 -12.82
C ILE A 84 -9.30 4.92 -12.08
N PHE A 85 -9.68 5.32 -10.89
CA PHE A 85 -10.61 4.61 -10.00
C PHE A 85 -11.64 5.55 -9.42
N LYS A 86 -12.76 4.97 -8.99
CA LYS A 86 -13.78 5.64 -8.16
C LYS A 86 -13.69 5.07 -6.74
N PHE A 87 -13.20 5.87 -5.79
CA PHE A 87 -13.12 5.48 -4.39
C PHE A 87 -14.45 5.73 -3.70
N LYS A 88 -14.95 4.73 -2.95
CA LYS A 88 -16.19 4.82 -2.17
C LYS A 88 -15.95 4.37 -0.74
N ILE A 89 -16.55 5.03 0.23
CA ILE A 89 -16.54 4.56 1.61
C ILE A 89 -17.35 3.26 1.68
N HIS A 90 -16.72 2.21 2.21
CA HIS A 90 -17.40 0.99 2.59
C HIS A 90 -17.75 0.99 4.07
N ARG A 91 -16.78 1.25 4.95
CA ARG A 91 -16.96 1.28 6.40
C ARG A 91 -16.10 2.38 7.02
N TYR A 92 -16.55 2.79 8.19
CA TYR A 92 -15.81 3.64 9.09
C TYR A 92 -15.79 2.99 10.47
N TYR A 93 -14.59 2.80 10.99
CA TYR A 93 -14.34 2.30 12.34
C TYR A 93 -13.73 3.44 13.15
N SER A 94 -14.53 3.98 14.09
CA SER A 94 -14.00 4.88 15.12
C SER A 94 -12.98 4.14 15.99
N TYR A 95 -12.19 4.87 16.77
CA TYR A 95 -11.30 4.25 17.74
C TYR A 95 -12.07 3.27 18.67
N GLN A 96 -13.27 3.65 19.11
CA GLN A 96 -14.09 2.79 19.98
C GLN A 96 -14.47 1.47 19.29
N ASP A 97 -14.82 1.51 18.00
CA ASP A 97 -15.18 0.31 17.24
C ASP A 97 -13.94 -0.55 16.96
N PHE A 98 -12.79 0.07 16.70
CA PHE A 98 -11.52 -0.61 16.54
C PHE A 98 -11.11 -1.29 17.85
N ASN A 99 -11.15 -0.59 18.96
CA ASN A 99 -10.73 -1.10 20.28
C ASN A 99 -11.58 -2.31 20.74
N LYS A 100 -12.87 -2.36 20.38
CA LYS A 100 -13.74 -3.51 20.66
C LYS A 100 -13.28 -4.80 19.99
N ARG A 101 -12.45 -4.73 18.96
CA ARG A 101 -11.95 -5.92 18.25
C ARG A 101 -10.94 -6.73 19.04
N LYS A 102 -10.34 -6.14 20.07
CA LYS A 102 -9.36 -6.78 20.97
C LYS A 102 -8.21 -7.48 20.21
N CYS A 103 -7.75 -6.85 19.13
CA CYS A 103 -6.63 -7.35 18.34
C CYS A 103 -5.36 -6.55 18.65
N ASP A 104 -4.19 -7.14 18.39
CA ASP A 104 -2.89 -6.58 18.77
C ASP A 104 -2.39 -5.46 17.83
N LEU A 105 -3.15 -5.09 16.83
CA LEU A 105 -2.71 -4.13 15.81
C LEU A 105 -2.31 -2.77 16.40
N ALA A 106 -3.07 -2.25 17.39
CA ALA A 106 -2.72 -0.99 18.03
C ALA A 106 -1.36 -1.02 18.72
N ASN A 107 -1.05 -2.11 19.45
CA ASN A 107 0.23 -2.27 20.10
C ASN A 107 1.39 -2.33 19.10
N GLN A 108 1.16 -2.95 17.95
CA GLN A 108 2.18 -3.03 16.90
C GLN A 108 2.41 -1.69 16.19
N LEU A 109 1.36 -0.87 16.00
CA LEU A 109 1.47 0.45 15.41
C LEU A 109 2.11 1.49 16.33
N ASN A 110 1.97 1.30 17.64
CA ASN A 110 2.52 2.20 18.67
C ASN A 110 3.97 1.85 19.07
N GLN A 111 4.67 1.03 18.30
CA GLN A 111 6.07 0.71 18.57
C GLN A 111 6.99 1.91 18.26
N PRO A 112 8.06 2.12 19.08
CA PRO A 112 8.90 3.31 18.99
C PRO A 112 9.89 3.33 17.82
N THR A 113 9.72 2.51 16.81
CA THR A 113 10.68 2.38 15.73
C THR A 113 10.01 2.69 14.38
N ALA A 114 10.76 3.38 13.52
CA ALA A 114 10.46 3.56 12.11
C ALA A 114 10.34 2.22 11.33
N LEU A 115 10.61 1.12 11.99
CA LEU A 115 10.51 -0.22 11.43
C LEU A 115 9.08 -0.70 11.57
N ILE A 116 8.45 -0.94 10.42
CA ILE A 116 7.19 -1.67 10.39
C ILE A 116 7.46 -3.06 10.96
N PRO A 117 6.70 -3.49 11.98
CA PRO A 117 6.83 -4.85 12.48
C PRO A 117 6.62 -5.87 11.36
N ASP A 118 7.49 -6.86 11.23
CA ASP A 118 7.41 -7.90 10.19
C ASP A 118 6.07 -8.62 10.15
N ASN A 119 5.39 -8.69 11.30
CA ASN A 119 4.09 -9.33 11.46
C ASN A 119 2.89 -8.40 11.20
N LEU A 120 3.10 -7.12 10.87
CA LEU A 120 2.02 -6.15 10.66
C LEU A 120 0.98 -6.61 9.62
N PRO A 121 1.36 -7.13 8.44
CA PRO A 121 0.39 -7.67 7.48
C PRO A 121 -0.49 -8.78 8.07
N GLY A 122 0.09 -9.65 8.87
CA GLY A 122 -0.62 -10.71 9.60
C GLY A 122 -1.58 -10.16 10.66
N ALA A 123 -1.15 -9.16 11.42
CA ALA A 123 -1.97 -8.50 12.43
C ALA A 123 -3.18 -7.79 11.81
N VAL A 124 -2.98 -7.08 10.69
CA VAL A 124 -4.08 -6.45 9.93
C VAL A 124 -5.07 -7.52 9.46
N LYS A 125 -4.59 -8.64 8.91
CA LYS A 125 -5.44 -9.76 8.47
C LYS A 125 -6.24 -10.36 9.65
N THR A 126 -5.62 -10.51 10.80
CA THR A 126 -6.28 -11.03 12.01
C THR A 126 -7.33 -10.08 12.55
N CYS A 127 -7.04 -8.77 12.57
CA CYS A 127 -8.00 -7.73 12.98
C CYS A 127 -9.19 -7.61 12.03
N PHE A 128 -8.97 -7.77 10.74
CA PHE A 128 -9.96 -7.55 9.68
C PHE A 128 -10.02 -8.76 8.74
N PRO A 129 -10.46 -9.95 9.23
CA PRO A 129 -10.42 -11.18 8.44
C PRO A 129 -11.43 -11.22 7.29
N ARG A 130 -12.52 -10.46 7.42
CA ARG A 130 -13.58 -10.38 6.41
C ARG A 130 -13.48 -9.06 5.67
N ARG A 131 -13.17 -9.13 4.39
CA ARG A 131 -13.06 -8.00 3.47
C ARG A 131 -14.22 -8.00 2.49
N LYS A 132 -14.61 -6.80 2.06
CA LYS A 132 -15.46 -6.64 0.89
C LYS A 132 -14.61 -6.84 -0.37
N SER A 133 -15.23 -7.28 -1.46
CA SER A 133 -14.56 -7.29 -2.76
C SER A 133 -14.00 -5.93 -3.11
N LYS A 134 -12.78 -5.91 -3.62
CA LYS A 134 -12.05 -4.69 -4.02
C LYS A 134 -11.89 -3.68 -2.88
N GLU A 135 -11.69 -4.17 -1.65
CA GLU A 135 -11.56 -3.32 -0.45
C GLU A 135 -10.09 -3.04 -0.12
N VAL A 136 -9.80 -1.76 0.14
CA VAL A 136 -8.55 -1.30 0.74
C VAL A 136 -8.84 -0.75 2.14
N LEU A 137 -8.06 -1.17 3.15
CA LEU A 137 -8.14 -0.52 4.46
C LEU A 137 -7.28 0.74 4.47
N PHE A 138 -7.85 1.82 4.95
CA PHE A 138 -7.18 3.08 5.22
C PHE A 138 -7.05 3.23 6.74
N ILE A 139 -5.85 2.93 7.26
CA ILE A 139 -5.58 2.91 8.69
C ILE A 139 -4.92 4.22 9.09
N ILE A 140 -5.62 5.01 9.90
CA ILE A 140 -5.13 6.25 10.50
C ILE A 140 -4.50 5.86 11.84
N TYR A 141 -3.19 6.08 11.97
CA TYR A 141 -2.46 5.72 13.17
C TYR A 141 -1.68 6.90 13.74
N ASP A 142 -1.10 6.70 14.89
CA ASP A 142 -0.32 7.67 15.63
C ASP A 142 1.06 7.09 15.90
N SER A 143 2.08 7.69 15.30
CA SER A 143 3.47 7.30 15.52
C SER A 143 4.08 7.84 16.82
N TYR A 144 3.33 8.66 17.57
CA TYR A 144 3.87 9.26 18.79
C TYR A 144 4.13 8.23 19.88
N ASN A 145 5.34 8.22 20.38
CA ASN A 145 5.76 7.38 21.48
C ASN A 145 5.86 8.19 22.78
N GLU A 146 4.98 7.90 23.73
CA GLU A 146 4.91 8.61 25.02
C GLU A 146 6.21 8.49 25.86
N LYS A 147 6.91 7.36 25.77
CA LYS A 147 8.16 7.15 26.53
C LYS A 147 9.32 7.95 25.97
N LEU A 148 9.41 8.03 24.65
CA LEU A 148 10.48 8.73 23.94
C LEU A 148 10.17 10.20 23.70
N LYS A 149 8.90 10.62 23.90
CA LYS A 149 8.40 11.97 23.56
C LYS A 149 8.71 12.37 22.12
N TYR A 150 8.60 11.40 21.21
CA TYR A 150 8.96 11.52 19.81
C TYR A 150 7.93 10.85 18.91
N ALA A 151 7.69 11.42 17.73
CA ALA A 151 6.88 10.85 16.67
C ALA A 151 7.75 10.61 15.43
N ASP A 152 7.66 9.41 14.86
CA ASP A 152 8.25 9.09 13.56
C ASP A 152 7.15 9.12 12.49
N ILE A 153 6.90 10.33 11.98
CA ILE A 153 5.76 10.60 11.07
C ILE A 153 6.03 9.93 9.72
N THR A 154 5.42 8.80 9.51
CA THR A 154 5.57 7.98 8.31
C THR A 154 4.22 7.59 7.71
N SER A 155 4.27 7.06 6.49
CA SER A 155 3.10 6.46 5.83
C SER A 155 3.57 5.30 4.97
N TRP A 156 2.69 4.31 4.77
CA TRP A 156 3.05 3.07 4.12
C TRP A 156 1.88 2.46 3.37
N GLY A 157 2.16 1.84 2.22
CA GLY A 157 1.18 1.11 1.45
C GLY A 157 1.57 -0.35 1.24
N PHE A 158 0.62 -1.27 1.40
CA PHE A 158 0.85 -2.71 1.34
C PHE A 158 -0.14 -3.40 0.41
N ARG A 159 0.38 -4.15 -0.54
CA ARG A 159 -0.43 -5.05 -1.37
C ARG A 159 -0.99 -6.25 -0.58
N ASN A 160 -0.25 -6.72 0.41
CA ASN A 160 -0.61 -7.77 1.37
C ASN A 160 -1.34 -8.97 0.76
N GLN A 161 -0.76 -9.58 -0.28
CA GLN A 161 -1.30 -10.79 -0.93
C GLN A 161 -2.78 -10.66 -1.36
N GLY A 162 -3.17 -9.52 -1.89
CA GLY A 162 -4.54 -9.26 -2.33
C GLY A 162 -5.50 -8.75 -1.24
N GLN A 163 -4.99 -8.47 -0.04
CA GLN A 163 -5.72 -7.78 1.03
C GLN A 163 -5.06 -6.42 1.34
N PRO A 164 -5.08 -5.48 0.40
CA PRO A 164 -4.32 -4.25 0.47
C PRO A 164 -4.75 -3.37 1.64
N PHE A 165 -3.79 -2.64 2.18
CA PHE A 165 -4.06 -1.60 3.17
C PHE A 165 -3.00 -0.49 3.08
N ILE A 166 -3.35 0.69 3.57
CA ILE A 166 -2.41 1.77 3.78
C ILE A 166 -2.42 2.20 5.24
N LEU A 167 -1.25 2.64 5.71
CA LEU A 167 -1.07 3.29 7.00
C LEU A 167 -0.75 4.74 6.76
N ILE A 168 -1.55 5.63 7.33
CA ILE A 168 -1.31 7.07 7.24
C ILE A 168 -1.20 7.61 8.67
N ASP A 169 -0.03 8.18 8.99
CA ASP A 169 0.10 8.93 10.22
C ASP A 169 -0.90 10.11 10.21
N TRP A 170 -1.56 10.34 11.34
CA TRP A 170 -2.59 11.37 11.43
C TRP A 170 -2.10 12.77 11.08
N GLU A 171 -0.81 13.06 11.28
CA GLU A 171 -0.19 14.34 10.91
C GLU A 171 -0.05 14.51 9.39
N ARG A 172 -0.18 13.41 8.62
CA ARG A 172 -0.16 13.43 7.15
C ARG A 172 -1.54 13.46 6.50
N LEU A 173 -2.60 13.53 7.28
CA LEU A 173 -3.94 13.68 6.75
C LEU A 173 -4.14 15.07 6.12
N ASN A 174 -4.99 15.18 5.11
CA ASN A 174 -5.32 16.40 4.36
C ASN A 174 -4.17 17.03 3.56
N TYR A 175 -3.08 16.34 3.32
CA TYR A 175 -2.00 16.81 2.45
C TYR A 175 -2.43 16.76 0.98
N GLN A 176 -2.95 17.89 0.47
CA GLN A 176 -3.48 17.94 -0.89
C GLN A 176 -2.39 17.93 -1.97
N THR A 177 -1.26 18.60 -1.75
CA THR A 177 -0.20 18.77 -2.76
C THR A 177 0.84 17.66 -2.78
N GLN A 178 0.96 16.90 -1.73
CA GLN A 178 1.83 15.72 -1.65
C GLN A 178 1.05 14.60 -0.99
N ALA A 179 -0.16 14.34 -1.49
CA ALA A 179 -1.14 13.47 -0.87
C ALA A 179 -0.51 12.12 -0.50
N ALA A 180 -0.11 11.98 0.77
CA ALA A 180 0.46 10.74 1.28
C ALA A 180 -0.48 9.57 0.99
N SER A 181 -1.77 9.75 1.18
CA SER A 181 -2.79 8.72 0.90
C SER A 181 -2.80 8.26 -0.55
N VAL A 182 -2.56 9.15 -1.53
CA VAL A 182 -2.51 8.77 -2.95
C VAL A 182 -1.25 7.98 -3.28
N HIS A 183 -0.11 8.38 -2.74
CA HIS A 183 1.17 7.69 -2.88
C HIS A 183 1.10 6.27 -2.29
N GLU A 184 0.65 6.16 -1.04
CA GLU A 184 0.54 4.87 -0.34
C GLU A 184 -0.51 3.96 -0.98
N MET A 185 -1.59 4.53 -1.53
CA MET A 185 -2.56 3.77 -2.31
C MET A 185 -1.93 3.18 -3.57
N GLY A 186 -1.00 3.89 -4.23
CA GLY A 186 -0.21 3.36 -5.33
C GLY A 186 0.58 2.11 -4.92
N HIS A 187 1.24 2.12 -3.74
CA HIS A 187 1.90 0.93 -3.19
C HIS A 187 0.91 -0.20 -2.87
N ALA A 188 -0.25 0.13 -2.32
CA ALA A 188 -1.31 -0.86 -2.08
C ALA A 188 -1.76 -1.55 -3.39
N PHE A 189 -1.70 -0.85 -4.52
CA PHE A 189 -1.91 -1.42 -5.85
C PHE A 189 -0.66 -2.02 -6.50
N GLY A 190 0.45 -2.12 -5.76
CA GLY A 190 1.65 -2.85 -6.19
C GLY A 190 2.70 -2.03 -6.92
N LEU A 191 2.61 -0.70 -6.87
CA LEU A 191 3.64 0.16 -7.44
C LEU A 191 4.85 0.27 -6.51
N GLY A 192 6.03 0.29 -7.10
CA GLY A 192 7.28 0.69 -6.45
C GLY A 192 7.50 2.20 -6.55
N HIS A 193 8.56 2.67 -5.87
CA HIS A 193 9.01 4.05 -6.03
C HIS A 193 9.56 4.34 -7.43
N VAL A 194 9.37 5.57 -7.87
CA VAL A 194 10.00 6.12 -9.08
C VAL A 194 11.15 7.02 -8.68
N CYS A 195 12.30 6.79 -9.26
CA CYS A 195 13.46 7.64 -9.06
C CYS A 195 13.34 8.93 -9.88
N SER A 196 13.49 10.06 -9.19
CA SER A 196 13.54 11.39 -9.81
C SER A 196 14.89 12.06 -9.46
N PRO A 197 15.99 11.63 -10.14
CA PRO A 197 17.33 12.16 -9.87
C PRO A 197 17.33 13.67 -10.03
N LYS A 198 18.03 14.37 -9.11
CA LYS A 198 18.16 15.84 -9.13
C LYS A 198 16.85 16.62 -8.86
N ALA A 199 15.73 15.95 -8.54
CA ALA A 199 14.50 16.66 -8.16
C ALA A 199 14.72 17.48 -6.88
N THR A 200 14.34 18.73 -6.92
CA THR A 200 14.25 19.61 -5.76
C THR A 200 12.85 19.54 -5.15
N LYS A 201 12.63 20.15 -4.01
CA LYS A 201 11.30 20.22 -3.37
C LYS A 201 10.22 20.87 -4.25
N THR A 202 10.61 21.65 -5.25
CA THR A 202 9.70 22.35 -6.17
C THR A 202 9.61 21.71 -7.56
N THR A 203 10.38 20.66 -7.83
CA THR A 203 10.34 19.96 -9.12
C THR A 203 9.07 19.13 -9.24
N PRO A 204 8.24 19.31 -10.30
CA PRO A 204 7.14 18.40 -10.59
C PRO A 204 7.64 16.97 -10.84
N THR A 205 7.09 16.01 -10.13
CA THR A 205 7.49 14.61 -10.24
C THR A 205 6.28 13.68 -10.21
N ASN A 206 6.47 12.45 -10.67
CA ASN A 206 5.46 11.39 -10.56
C ASN A 206 5.02 11.20 -9.11
N ILE A 207 3.75 10.89 -8.90
CA ILE A 207 3.17 10.68 -7.57
C ILE A 207 3.92 9.61 -6.76
N MET A 208 4.53 8.60 -7.44
CA MET A 208 5.35 7.55 -6.81
C MET A 208 6.81 7.93 -6.64
N SER A 209 7.19 9.20 -6.88
CA SER A 209 8.58 9.63 -6.69
C SER A 209 8.98 9.60 -5.22
N SER A 210 10.22 9.17 -4.94
CA SER A 210 10.76 9.09 -3.59
C SER A 210 12.20 9.61 -3.53
N TYR A 211 12.61 10.07 -2.34
CA TYR A 211 14.01 10.44 -2.06
C TYR A 211 14.94 9.22 -1.93
N ASP A 212 14.40 8.01 -1.84
CA ASP A 212 15.17 6.75 -1.66
C ASP A 212 16.20 6.53 -2.78
N CYS A 213 16.01 7.19 -3.91
CA CYS A 213 16.97 7.17 -5.02
C CYS A 213 18.30 7.90 -4.73
N ARG A 214 18.49 8.45 -3.55
CA ARG A 214 19.70 9.15 -3.04
C ARG A 214 20.16 10.36 -3.87
N LEU A 215 19.41 10.77 -4.89
CA LEU A 215 19.79 11.82 -5.84
C LEU A 215 18.75 12.95 -5.95
N GLY A 216 17.90 13.11 -4.95
CA GLY A 216 16.88 14.16 -4.98
C GLY A 216 15.92 14.12 -3.79
N SER A 217 14.99 15.06 -3.72
CA SER A 217 14.03 15.23 -2.63
C SER A 217 12.70 14.47 -2.85
N GLY A 218 12.56 13.72 -3.93
CA GLY A 218 11.27 13.16 -4.36
C GLY A 218 10.36 14.16 -5.09
N GLY A 219 10.65 15.45 -5.05
CA GLY A 219 9.90 16.49 -5.75
C GLY A 219 8.50 16.77 -5.17
N LEU A 220 7.65 17.41 -5.97
CA LEU A 220 6.28 17.79 -5.58
C LEU A 220 5.27 16.66 -5.62
N ARG A 221 5.57 15.52 -6.27
CA ARG A 221 4.64 14.38 -6.46
C ARG A 221 3.27 14.80 -7.01
N ASN A 222 3.25 15.71 -7.95
CA ASN A 222 2.03 16.30 -8.52
C ASN A 222 1.73 15.86 -9.96
N LEU A 223 2.60 15.04 -10.57
CA LEU A 223 2.32 14.40 -11.84
C LEU A 223 1.63 13.04 -11.60
N GLY A 224 0.58 12.77 -12.34
CA GLY A 224 -0.21 11.56 -12.20
C GLY A 224 0.55 10.27 -12.55
N PHE A 225 -0.14 9.15 -12.48
CA PHE A 225 0.41 7.83 -12.79
C PHE A 225 0.63 7.67 -14.29
N THR A 226 1.76 7.05 -14.67
CA THR A 226 2.03 6.72 -16.07
C THR A 226 1.15 5.57 -16.54
N ARG A 227 1.04 5.41 -17.87
CA ARG A 227 0.30 4.29 -18.47
C ARG A 227 0.80 2.92 -18.02
N GLU A 228 2.10 2.76 -17.82
CA GLU A 228 2.68 1.51 -17.30
C GLU A 228 2.23 1.25 -15.85
N GLN A 229 2.24 2.29 -15.01
CA GLN A 229 1.73 2.20 -13.63
C GLN A 229 0.25 1.85 -13.60
N LEU A 230 -0.57 2.42 -14.51
CA LEU A 230 -1.98 2.05 -14.64
C LEU A 230 -2.16 0.55 -14.91
N ASN A 231 -1.40 0.01 -15.84
CA ASN A 231 -1.50 -1.41 -16.19
C ASN A 231 -1.18 -2.30 -14.97
N ILE A 232 -0.16 -1.95 -14.20
CA ILE A 232 0.20 -2.69 -12.95
C ILE A 232 -0.96 -2.61 -11.96
N MET A 233 -1.49 -1.41 -11.72
CA MET A 233 -2.56 -1.20 -10.74
C MET A 233 -3.85 -1.95 -11.10
N LEU A 234 -4.26 -1.90 -12.37
CA LEU A 234 -5.46 -2.60 -12.85
C LEU A 234 -5.29 -4.12 -12.78
N ASN A 235 -4.11 -4.63 -13.13
CA ASN A 235 -3.80 -6.05 -12.98
C ASN A 235 -3.94 -6.51 -11.54
N ASN A 236 -3.40 -5.75 -10.59
CA ASN A 236 -3.49 -6.07 -9.18
C ASN A 236 -4.92 -5.90 -8.64
N TYR A 237 -5.61 -4.84 -9.04
CA TYR A 237 -7.02 -4.63 -8.68
C TYR A 237 -7.90 -5.82 -9.10
N ASN A 238 -7.70 -6.34 -10.30
CA ASN A 238 -8.47 -7.50 -10.78
C ASN A 238 -8.21 -8.78 -9.97
N GLN A 239 -7.03 -8.91 -9.35
CA GLN A 239 -6.66 -10.03 -8.49
C GLN A 239 -7.19 -9.89 -7.04
N TYR A 240 -7.63 -8.71 -6.63
CA TYR A 240 -8.19 -8.53 -5.28
C TYR A 240 -9.54 -9.23 -5.17
N PRO A 241 -9.82 -9.90 -4.04
CA PRO A 241 -11.07 -10.61 -3.82
C PRO A 241 -12.29 -9.71 -3.87
#